data_a9ec167a855a0e341ffb714c8e0a58ee
#
_entry.id   a9ec167a855a0e341ffb714c8e0a58ee
#
_cell.length_a   1.000
_cell.length_b   1.000
_cell.length_c   1.000
_cell.angle_alpha   90.00
_cell.angle_beta   90.00
_cell.angle_gamma   90.00
#
_symmetry.space_group_name_H-M   'P 1'
#
loop_
_entity.id
_entity.type
_entity.pdbx_description
1 polymer ?
#
loop_
_entity_poly.entity_id
_entity_poly.type
_entity_poly.pdbx_seq_one_letter_code
_entity_poly.pdbx_strand_id
1 'polypeptide(L)'
;DNWTAFLYFQKGMTLLYGGQERSCVHLPSLFDKDSVDWTSGPDRGEELRRLSRMKKHPLLADGAYHVRALAGDILQAVHWAGGRQLTGVFSVRGTQAPVAVDAPDGRYPNLAGEGEIEVKFGRVRCQGDPIVFEAARMAR
;
A
#
# COMPACT_ATOMS: atom_id res chain seq x y z
N ASP A 1 4.68 6.20 4.88
CA ASP A 1 4.70 5.40 3.65
C ASP A 1 3.63 4.31 3.66
N ASN A 2 3.59 3.39 4.65
CA ASN A 2 2.58 2.33 4.71
C ASN A 2 1.13 2.85 4.75
N TRP A 3 0.82 3.89 5.53
CA TRP A 3 -0.52 4.49 5.55
C TRP A 3 -0.90 5.08 4.19
N THR A 4 0.01 5.78 3.53
CA THR A 4 -0.24 6.34 2.19
C THR A 4 -0.48 5.21 1.19
N ALA A 5 0.37 4.18 1.19
CA ALA A 5 0.20 3.02 0.32
C ALA A 5 -1.13 2.28 0.60
N PHE A 6 -1.50 2.11 1.88
CA PHE A 6 -2.78 1.53 2.26
C PHE A 6 -3.97 2.35 1.77
N LEU A 7 -3.93 3.69 1.87
CA LEU A 7 -4.97 4.57 1.33
C LEU A 7 -5.12 4.44 -0.19
N TYR A 8 -4.01 4.40 -0.92
CA TYR A 8 -4.04 4.17 -2.37
C TYR A 8 -4.58 2.78 -2.73
N PHE A 9 -4.40 1.81 -1.86
CA PHE A 9 -4.88 0.44 -2.06
C PHE A 9 -6.39 0.28 -1.83
N GLN A 10 -7.05 1.26 -1.20
CA GLN A 10 -8.50 1.23 -0.98
C GLN A 10 -9.29 1.44 -2.28
N LYS A 11 -10.55 1.02 -2.31
CA LYS A 11 -11.49 1.38 -3.38
C LYS A 11 -11.78 2.89 -3.39
N GLY A 12 -12.28 3.37 -4.52
CA GLY A 12 -12.64 4.78 -4.67
C GLY A 12 -11.45 5.69 -4.93
N MET A 13 -11.64 6.99 -4.81
CA MET A 13 -10.61 8.00 -5.04
C MET A 13 -9.73 8.18 -3.80
N THR A 14 -8.44 8.38 -4.04
CA THR A 14 -7.50 8.76 -2.99
C THR A 14 -7.37 10.27 -2.96
N LEU A 15 -7.58 10.88 -1.80
CA LEU A 15 -7.35 12.30 -1.59
C LEU A 15 -5.94 12.51 -1.04
N LEU A 16 -5.18 13.38 -1.69
CA LEU A 16 -3.95 13.95 -1.15
C LEU A 16 -4.24 15.38 -0.70
N TYR A 17 -3.90 15.69 0.54
CA TYR A 17 -3.98 17.04 1.03
C TYR A 17 -2.68 17.80 0.70
N GLY A 18 -2.78 19.09 0.39
CA GLY A 18 -1.64 19.90 0.02
C GLY A 18 -0.52 19.86 1.07
N GLY A 19 0.71 19.58 0.63
CA GLY A 19 1.88 19.44 1.48
C GLY A 19 2.24 17.97 1.83
N GLN A 20 1.35 17.01 1.64
CA GLN A 20 1.66 15.60 1.89
C GLN A 20 2.78 15.09 0.97
N GLU A 21 2.88 15.61 -0.26
CA GLU A 21 3.93 15.33 -1.22
C GLU A 21 5.33 15.83 -0.79
N ARG A 22 5.36 16.69 0.22
CA ARG A 22 6.58 17.22 0.85
C ARG A 22 6.73 16.79 2.31
N SER A 23 5.95 15.81 2.75
CA SER A 23 5.95 15.36 4.14
C SER A 23 5.76 16.51 5.14
N CYS A 24 4.99 17.53 4.76
CA CYS A 24 4.71 18.69 5.60
C CYS A 24 4.05 18.24 6.91
N VAL A 25 4.63 18.63 8.04
CA VAL A 25 4.11 18.31 9.37
C VAL A 25 3.25 19.42 9.96
N HIS A 26 3.27 20.60 9.32
CA HIS A 26 2.43 21.72 9.71
C HIS A 26 0.98 21.44 9.29
N LEU A 27 0.06 21.58 10.25
CA LEU A 27 -1.37 21.51 9.99
C LEU A 27 -1.87 22.90 9.58
N PRO A 28 -2.23 23.12 8.31
CA PRO A 28 -2.67 24.45 7.88
C PRO A 28 -4.00 24.83 8.53
N SER A 29 -4.14 26.15 8.82
CA SER A 29 -5.39 26.70 9.32
C SER A 29 -6.51 26.52 8.27
N LEU A 30 -7.70 26.22 8.76
CA LEU A 30 -8.91 26.19 7.92
C LEU A 30 -9.59 27.56 7.80
N PHE A 31 -9.20 28.52 8.64
CA PHE A 31 -9.89 29.79 8.79
C PHE A 31 -9.04 30.99 8.41
N ASP A 32 -7.72 30.86 8.47
CA ASP A 32 -6.77 31.91 8.17
C ASP A 32 -5.95 31.57 6.93
N LYS A 33 -5.40 32.60 6.26
CA LYS A 33 -4.45 32.37 5.18
C LYS A 33 -3.19 31.73 5.72
N ASP A 34 -3.02 30.45 5.42
CA ASP A 34 -1.90 29.64 5.85
C ASP A 34 -1.30 28.93 4.63
N SER A 35 -0.04 29.18 4.36
CA SER A 35 0.62 28.69 3.15
C SER A 35 1.34 27.38 3.44
N VAL A 36 1.19 26.42 2.53
CA VAL A 36 1.97 25.18 2.58
C VAL A 36 3.45 25.48 2.42
N ASP A 37 4.26 24.97 3.33
CA ASP A 37 5.73 25.02 3.18
C ASP A 37 6.19 23.89 2.26
N TRP A 38 6.43 24.22 1.00
CA TRP A 38 6.89 23.30 -0.02
C TRP A 38 8.35 22.86 0.13
N THR A 39 9.06 23.38 1.12
CA THR A 39 10.48 23.09 1.36
C THR A 39 10.72 22.28 2.63
N SER A 40 9.68 22.01 3.42
CA SER A 40 9.78 21.49 4.79
C SER A 40 10.23 20.05 4.92
N GLY A 41 10.13 19.25 3.88
CA GLY A 41 10.44 17.81 3.99
C GLY A 41 10.89 17.16 2.70
N PRO A 42 11.19 15.86 2.74
CA PRO A 42 11.62 15.11 1.57
C PRO A 42 10.52 15.07 0.51
N ASP A 43 10.95 15.09 -0.75
CA ASP A 43 10.06 14.93 -1.91
C ASP A 43 9.58 13.49 -2.02
N ARG A 44 8.29 13.28 -1.92
CA ARG A 44 7.64 11.98 -2.07
C ARG A 44 7.08 11.75 -3.48
N GLY A 45 7.43 12.59 -4.43
CA GLY A 45 6.86 12.55 -5.79
C GLY A 45 7.00 11.19 -6.47
N GLU A 46 8.15 10.53 -6.38
CA GLU A 46 8.35 9.19 -6.97
C GLU A 46 7.48 8.13 -6.31
N GLU A 47 7.40 8.12 -4.98
CA GLU A 47 6.51 7.23 -4.23
C GLU A 47 5.06 7.42 -4.68
N LEU A 48 4.57 8.65 -4.69
CA LEU A 48 3.20 8.97 -5.07
C LEU A 48 2.90 8.61 -6.54
N ARG A 49 3.84 8.80 -7.46
CA ARG A 49 3.71 8.36 -8.86
C ARG A 49 3.58 6.83 -8.96
N ARG A 50 4.38 6.09 -8.19
CA ARG A 50 4.32 4.62 -8.12
C ARG A 50 2.96 4.15 -7.60
N LEU A 51 2.51 4.72 -6.49
CA LEU A 51 1.20 4.43 -5.91
C LEU A 51 0.05 4.80 -6.85
N SER A 52 0.18 5.90 -7.59
CA SER A 52 -0.80 6.30 -8.61
C SER A 52 -0.85 5.33 -9.79
N ARG A 53 0.27 4.75 -10.19
CA ARG A 53 0.28 3.66 -11.19
C ARG A 53 -0.41 2.41 -10.65
N MET A 54 -0.07 2.01 -9.44
CA MET A 54 -0.73 0.88 -8.75
C MET A 54 -2.25 1.11 -8.65
N LYS A 55 -2.68 2.34 -8.35
CA LYS A 55 -4.11 2.71 -8.21
C LYS A 55 -4.93 2.45 -9.47
N LYS A 56 -4.31 2.44 -10.65
CA LYS A 56 -4.97 2.13 -11.93
C LYS A 56 -5.19 0.63 -12.15
N HIS A 57 -4.77 -0.21 -11.22
CA HIS A 57 -4.94 -1.66 -11.34
C HIS A 57 -6.42 -2.04 -11.35
N PRO A 58 -6.91 -2.84 -12.33
CA PRO A 58 -8.34 -3.14 -12.48
C PRO A 58 -8.97 -3.77 -11.23
N LEU A 59 -8.24 -4.62 -10.51
CA LEU A 59 -8.76 -5.24 -9.29
C LEU A 59 -9.06 -4.24 -8.17
N LEU A 60 -8.44 -3.05 -8.16
CA LEU A 60 -8.75 -2.01 -7.18
C LEU A 60 -10.09 -1.31 -7.48
N ALA A 61 -10.52 -1.28 -8.75
CA ALA A 61 -11.81 -0.73 -9.13
C ALA A 61 -12.94 -1.75 -8.87
N ASP A 62 -12.85 -2.92 -9.49
CA ASP A 62 -13.97 -3.87 -9.65
C ASP A 62 -13.84 -5.12 -8.79
N GLY A 63 -12.65 -5.42 -8.23
CA GLY A 63 -12.42 -6.61 -7.43
C GLY A 63 -13.27 -6.68 -6.15
N ALA A 64 -13.64 -7.85 -5.71
CA ALA A 64 -14.10 -8.06 -4.34
C ALA A 64 -12.97 -7.68 -3.37
N TYR A 65 -13.31 -7.21 -2.18
CA TYR A 65 -12.34 -6.63 -1.25
C TYR A 65 -12.50 -7.19 0.15
N HIS A 66 -11.38 -7.46 0.79
CA HIS A 66 -11.32 -7.82 2.20
C HIS A 66 -10.06 -7.25 2.84
N VAL A 67 -10.18 -6.81 4.09
CA VAL A 67 -9.05 -6.38 4.92
C VAL A 67 -9.09 -7.09 6.25
N ARG A 68 -7.94 -7.47 6.78
CA ARG A 68 -7.79 -8.07 8.10
C ARG A 68 -6.53 -7.56 8.80
N ALA A 69 -6.57 -7.48 10.11
CA ALA A 69 -5.37 -7.33 10.92
C ALA A 69 -4.65 -8.68 11.01
N LEU A 70 -3.34 -8.63 10.91
CA LEU A 70 -2.44 -9.75 11.17
C LEU A 70 -1.77 -9.58 12.54
N ALA A 71 -0.50 -9.96 12.67
CA ALA A 71 0.26 -9.77 13.89
C ALA A 71 0.58 -8.27 14.14
N GLY A 72 0.31 -7.79 15.34
CA GLY A 72 0.63 -6.42 15.75
C GLY A 72 -0.13 -5.37 14.94
N ASP A 73 0.61 -4.51 14.26
CA ASP A 73 0.11 -3.40 13.44
C ASP A 73 0.13 -3.69 11.93
N ILE A 74 0.31 -4.95 11.54
CA ILE A 74 0.35 -5.35 10.14
C ILE A 74 -1.07 -5.60 9.64
N LEU A 75 -1.46 -4.88 8.60
CA LEU A 75 -2.73 -5.05 7.88
C LEU A 75 -2.49 -5.82 6.59
N GLN A 76 -3.35 -6.78 6.29
CA GLN A 76 -3.45 -7.38 4.97
C GLN A 76 -4.76 -6.96 4.31
N ALA A 77 -4.67 -6.45 3.10
CA ALA A 77 -5.82 -6.16 2.26
C ALA A 77 -5.70 -6.94 0.94
N VAL A 78 -6.81 -7.45 0.44
CA VAL A 78 -6.84 -8.24 -0.79
C VAL A 78 -7.99 -7.80 -1.67
N HIS A 79 -7.69 -7.56 -2.94
CA HIS A 79 -8.69 -7.42 -4.00
C HIS A 79 -8.61 -8.61 -4.94
N TRP A 80 -9.76 -9.15 -5.38
CA TRP A 80 -9.76 -10.29 -6.28
C TRP A 80 -10.94 -10.29 -7.25
N ALA A 81 -10.71 -10.84 -8.43
CA ALA A 81 -11.69 -11.17 -9.43
C ALA A 81 -11.09 -12.16 -10.44
N GLY A 82 -11.91 -13.02 -11.04
CA GLY A 82 -11.55 -13.85 -12.18
C GLY A 82 -10.32 -14.75 -11.99
N GLY A 83 -10.10 -15.30 -10.80
CA GLY A 83 -8.93 -16.16 -10.51
C GLY A 83 -7.62 -15.40 -10.26
N ARG A 84 -7.64 -14.07 -10.20
CA ARG A 84 -6.51 -13.20 -9.88
C ARG A 84 -6.75 -12.50 -8.55
N GLN A 85 -5.69 -12.19 -7.84
CA GLN A 85 -5.75 -11.37 -6.64
C GLN A 85 -4.59 -10.39 -6.57
N LEU A 86 -4.87 -9.23 -6.00
CA LEU A 86 -3.91 -8.23 -5.61
C LEU A 86 -3.83 -8.21 -4.09
N THR A 87 -2.67 -8.52 -3.54
CA THR A 87 -2.44 -8.60 -2.10
C THR A 87 -1.58 -7.43 -1.65
N GLY A 88 -2.07 -6.69 -0.66
CA GLY A 88 -1.33 -5.64 0.04
C GLY A 88 -1.03 -6.06 1.48
N VAL A 89 0.20 -5.83 1.93
CA VAL A 89 0.64 -6.01 3.32
C VAL A 89 1.27 -4.69 3.78
N PHE A 90 0.74 -4.13 4.86
CA PHE A 90 1.09 -2.80 5.34
C PHE A 90 1.40 -2.83 6.83
N SER A 91 2.65 -2.54 7.20
CA SER A 91 3.05 -2.36 8.59
C SER A 91 2.90 -0.89 8.97
N VAL A 92 1.78 -0.55 9.61
CA VAL A 92 1.41 0.86 9.83
C VAL A 92 2.19 1.54 10.96
N ARG A 93 2.92 0.78 11.77
CA ARG A 93 3.80 1.28 12.83
C ARG A 93 5.23 0.74 12.74
N GLY A 94 5.57 0.02 11.66
CA GLY A 94 6.91 -0.46 11.39
C GLY A 94 7.25 -1.84 11.94
N THR A 95 6.26 -2.62 12.39
CA THR A 95 6.51 -4.02 12.81
C THR A 95 7.08 -4.84 11.66
N GLN A 96 8.13 -5.58 11.92
CA GLN A 96 8.76 -6.49 10.98
C GLN A 96 8.50 -7.94 11.42
N ALA A 97 7.84 -8.68 10.55
CA ALA A 97 7.49 -10.07 10.82
C ALA A 97 7.19 -10.85 9.53
N PRO A 98 7.40 -12.18 9.52
CA PRO A 98 6.84 -13.03 8.48
C PRO A 98 5.33 -13.16 8.70
N VAL A 99 4.54 -12.88 7.65
CA VAL A 99 3.08 -12.95 7.68
C VAL A 99 2.55 -13.92 6.66
N ALA A 100 1.47 -14.64 6.99
CA ALA A 100 0.83 -15.55 6.07
C ALA A 100 0.06 -14.80 4.99
N VAL A 101 0.17 -15.26 3.74
CA VAL A 101 -0.56 -14.74 2.59
C VAL A 101 -1.16 -15.90 1.80
N ASP A 102 -2.36 -15.69 1.25
CA ASP A 102 -3.04 -16.67 0.39
C ASP A 102 -2.55 -16.48 -1.07
N ALA A 103 -1.29 -16.76 -1.33
CA ALA A 103 -0.70 -16.67 -2.66
C ALA A 103 0.25 -17.86 -2.89
N PRO A 104 0.39 -18.34 -4.13
CA PRO A 104 1.38 -19.36 -4.47
C PRO A 104 2.80 -18.90 -4.11
N ASP A 105 3.65 -19.84 -3.75
CA ASP A 105 5.08 -19.57 -3.59
C ASP A 105 5.67 -19.09 -4.92
N GLY A 106 6.51 -18.05 -4.85
CA GLY A 106 7.11 -17.44 -6.04
C GLY A 106 7.68 -16.05 -5.77
N ARG A 107 8.16 -15.42 -6.83
CA ARG A 107 8.63 -14.05 -6.83
C ARG A 107 7.69 -13.18 -7.63
N TYR A 108 7.38 -12.01 -7.09
CA TYR A 108 6.39 -11.08 -7.63
C TYR A 108 6.95 -9.66 -7.59
N PRO A 109 6.75 -8.84 -8.64
CA PRO A 109 7.09 -7.41 -8.57
C PRO A 109 6.35 -6.70 -7.43
N ASN A 110 7.05 -5.86 -6.66
CA ASN A 110 6.40 -5.01 -5.67
C ASN A 110 5.79 -3.78 -6.34
N LEU A 111 4.47 -3.69 -6.42
CA LEU A 111 3.78 -2.59 -7.08
C LEU A 111 3.75 -1.29 -6.24
N ALA A 112 3.95 -1.39 -4.94
CA ALA A 112 4.02 -0.24 -4.02
C ALA A 112 5.45 0.18 -3.68
N GLY A 113 6.42 -0.66 -3.95
CA GLY A 113 7.83 -0.45 -3.64
C GLY A 113 8.75 -0.75 -4.81
N GLU A 114 10.01 -0.96 -4.50
CA GLU A 114 11.01 -1.40 -5.48
C GLU A 114 11.29 -2.90 -5.33
N GLY A 115 11.83 -3.50 -6.41
CA GLY A 115 12.26 -4.88 -6.41
C GLY A 115 11.11 -5.89 -6.43
N GLU A 116 11.40 -7.06 -5.89
CA GLU A 116 10.51 -8.21 -5.89
C GLU A 116 10.15 -8.65 -4.47
N ILE A 117 8.97 -9.24 -4.35
CA ILE A 117 8.48 -9.90 -3.15
C ILE A 117 8.64 -11.41 -3.33
N GLU A 118 9.23 -12.07 -2.37
CA GLU A 118 9.29 -13.53 -2.31
C GLU A 118 8.20 -14.06 -1.38
N VAL A 119 7.30 -14.87 -1.92
CA VAL A 119 6.38 -15.71 -1.15
C VAL A 119 7.01 -17.08 -1.01
N LYS A 120 7.20 -17.53 0.22
CA LYS A 120 7.80 -18.84 0.53
C LYS A 120 7.05 -19.51 1.66
N PHE A 121 6.64 -20.77 1.45
CA PHE A 121 5.79 -21.51 2.38
C PHE A 121 4.51 -20.73 2.76
N GLY A 122 3.87 -20.08 1.78
CA GLY A 122 2.68 -19.27 2.00
C GLY A 122 2.90 -18.03 2.87
N ARG A 123 4.14 -17.54 2.97
CA ARG A 123 4.49 -16.38 3.81
C ARG A 123 5.30 -15.36 3.04
N VAL A 124 5.12 -14.11 3.39
CA VAL A 124 5.96 -12.98 2.96
C VAL A 124 6.62 -12.34 4.20
N ARG A 125 7.84 -11.87 4.03
CA ARG A 125 8.54 -11.14 5.09
C ARG A 125 8.25 -9.66 4.98
N CYS A 126 7.45 -9.14 5.91
CA CYS A 126 7.27 -7.71 6.09
C CYS A 126 8.52 -7.12 6.75
N GLN A 127 9.17 -6.17 6.09
CA GLN A 127 10.39 -5.50 6.56
C GLN A 127 10.15 -4.03 6.96
N GLY A 128 8.89 -3.61 7.02
CA GLY A 128 8.51 -2.25 7.36
C GLY A 128 8.04 -1.42 6.16
N ASP A 129 8.39 -1.81 4.94
CA ASP A 129 7.93 -1.15 3.72
C ASP A 129 6.60 -1.74 3.21
N PRO A 130 5.81 -0.96 2.46
CA PRO A 130 4.57 -1.46 1.89
C PRO A 130 4.85 -2.52 0.82
N ILE A 131 4.10 -3.61 0.89
CA ILE A 131 4.17 -4.73 -0.03
C ILE A 131 2.85 -4.80 -0.79
N VAL A 132 2.90 -4.74 -2.12
CA VAL A 132 1.74 -4.98 -2.97
C VAL A 132 2.17 -5.82 -4.17
N PHE A 133 1.51 -6.94 -4.37
CA PHE A 133 1.80 -7.83 -5.49
C PHE A 133 0.55 -8.51 -6.03
N GLU A 134 0.58 -8.87 -7.31
CA GLU A 134 -0.46 -9.64 -7.95
C GLU A 134 -0.05 -11.11 -8.04
N ALA A 135 -0.98 -12.02 -7.76
CA ALA A 135 -0.80 -13.46 -7.89
C ALA A 135 -2.08 -14.14 -8.39
N ALA A 136 -1.96 -15.41 -8.79
CA ALA A 136 -3.13 -16.26 -8.97
C ALA A 136 -3.84 -16.43 -7.62
N ARG A 137 -5.17 -16.40 -7.65
CA ARG A 137 -5.97 -16.68 -6.46
C ARG A 137 -5.98 -18.19 -6.19
N MET A 138 -5.57 -18.57 -5.00
CA MET A 138 -5.69 -19.95 -4.57
C MET A 138 -7.16 -20.30 -4.34
N ALA A 139 -7.62 -21.42 -4.86
CA ALA A 139 -8.94 -21.97 -4.54
C ALA A 139 -8.96 -22.32 -3.04
N ARG A 140 -9.98 -21.85 -2.35
CA ARG A 140 -10.27 -22.27 -0.98
C ARG A 140 -11.15 -23.52 -0.98
#